data_59ce0434f2af1851083c8355f7f549f5
#
_entry.id   59ce0434f2af1851083c8355f7f549f5
#
_cell.length_a   1.000
_cell.length_b   1.000
_cell.length_c   1.000
_cell.angle_alpha   90.00
_cell.angle_beta   90.00
_cell.angle_gamma   90.00
#
_symmetry.space_group_name_H-M   'P 1'
#
loop_
_entity.id
_entity.type
_entity.pdbx_description
1 polymer ?
#
loop_
_entity_poly.entity_id
_entity_poly.type
_entity_poly.pdbx_seq_one_letter_code
_entity_poly.pdbx_strand_id
1 'polypeptide(L)'
;MPEILGTTLVDAGAPAVAGALLDTAPLVEAARAAGVELRAGKLLVEGGRVTGTRGPVLLKLTATRADLTGVTLSGRGLSLTTDLVRTGGGTLVVDRVEWTAPGGPLGRVFDVVLGRALALRLLEARSERLVRRAGELAGARVVVGAAITRGGRLLVQQRAFPADAEGRWELPGGRVDPGEDDRAALTRECREELGADVVVGDPVGPDVPLKPDLLLRVHTAELTPDSPEPTAIEHRALRWIAPTDLDALDWLPADRALIPALRALLT
;
A
#
# COMPACT_ATOMS: atom_id res chain seq x y z
N MET A 1 8.78 -19.67 20.26
CA MET A 1 9.49 -18.96 19.17
C MET A 1 10.13 -17.72 19.77
N PRO A 2 11.39 -17.42 19.46
CA PRO A 2 11.96 -16.12 19.78
C PRO A 2 11.18 -15.01 19.09
N GLU A 3 11.01 -13.90 19.82
CA GLU A 3 10.25 -12.72 19.37
C GLU A 3 11.00 -11.45 19.76
N ILE A 4 10.93 -10.44 18.92
CA ILE A 4 11.35 -9.07 19.23
C ILE A 4 10.23 -8.12 18.82
N LEU A 5 9.96 -7.18 19.72
CA LEU A 5 9.08 -6.04 19.50
C LEU A 5 9.91 -4.77 19.33
N GLY A 6 9.54 -3.95 18.35
CA GLY A 6 10.03 -2.60 18.15
C GLY A 6 8.86 -1.65 18.06
N THR A 7 9.05 -0.42 18.52
CA THR A 7 8.05 0.65 18.40
C THR A 7 8.69 1.91 17.86
N THR A 8 8.00 2.60 16.95
CA THR A 8 8.46 3.86 16.33
C THR A 8 7.28 4.80 16.23
N LEU A 9 7.39 5.98 16.82
CA LEU A 9 6.42 7.06 16.58
C LEU A 9 6.82 7.82 15.32
N VAL A 10 5.90 7.93 14.38
CA VAL A 10 6.07 8.66 13.11
C VAL A 10 5.16 9.87 13.12
N ASP A 11 5.73 11.05 12.93
CA ASP A 11 4.98 12.32 12.81
C ASP A 11 4.38 12.46 11.40
N ALA A 12 3.47 11.54 11.10
CA ALA A 12 2.70 11.52 9.85
C ALA A 12 1.39 10.76 10.07
N GLY A 13 0.39 11.08 9.24
CA GLY A 13 -0.89 10.38 9.24
C GLY A 13 -0.78 8.90 8.83
N ALA A 14 -1.68 8.06 9.34
CA ALA A 14 -1.68 6.64 9.06
C ALA A 14 -1.70 6.29 7.54
N PRO A 15 -2.38 7.02 6.64
CA PRO A 15 -2.31 6.75 5.20
C PRO A 15 -0.88 6.88 4.63
N ALA A 16 -0.14 7.92 5.00
CA ALA A 16 1.24 8.13 4.55
C ALA A 16 2.20 7.08 5.12
N VAL A 17 2.04 6.72 6.41
CA VAL A 17 2.85 5.66 7.04
C VAL A 17 2.55 4.29 6.43
N ALA A 18 1.28 3.97 6.19
CA ALA A 18 0.89 2.74 5.49
C ALA A 18 1.46 2.72 4.06
N GLY A 19 1.39 3.83 3.33
CA GLY A 19 2.01 3.97 2.01
C GLY A 19 3.53 3.74 2.04
N ALA A 20 4.22 4.27 3.05
CA ALA A 20 5.66 4.02 3.25
C ALA A 20 5.97 2.54 3.55
N LEU A 21 5.05 1.81 4.20
CA LEU A 21 5.17 0.36 4.41
C LEU A 21 4.94 -0.44 3.11
N LEU A 22 4.06 0.05 2.23
CA LEU A 22 3.83 -0.58 0.92
C LEU A 22 5.02 -0.35 -0.03
N ASP A 23 5.76 0.75 0.09
CA ASP A 23 6.98 0.97 -0.65
C ASP A 23 8.07 -0.02 -0.19
N THR A 24 8.55 -0.85 -1.10
CA THR A 24 9.55 -1.87 -0.75
C THR A 24 10.95 -1.32 -0.60
N ALA A 25 11.25 -0.13 -1.12
CA ALA A 25 12.59 0.45 -1.08
C ALA A 25 13.14 0.60 0.35
N PRO A 26 12.38 1.16 1.34
CA PRO A 26 12.83 1.24 2.72
C PRO A 26 13.18 -0.12 3.34
N LEU A 27 12.37 -1.15 3.06
CA LEU A 27 12.59 -2.51 3.56
C LEU A 27 13.84 -3.14 2.93
N VAL A 28 14.02 -3.02 1.62
CA VAL A 28 15.18 -3.54 0.89
C VAL A 28 16.47 -2.88 1.35
N GLU A 29 16.47 -1.56 1.54
CA GLU A 29 17.62 -0.82 2.07
C GLU A 29 17.94 -1.20 3.53
N ALA A 30 16.92 -1.35 4.38
CA ALA A 30 17.11 -1.78 5.77
C ALA A 30 17.71 -3.19 5.86
N ALA A 31 17.20 -4.10 5.04
CA ALA A 31 17.73 -5.46 4.96
C ALA A 31 19.18 -5.49 4.50
N ARG A 32 19.52 -4.68 3.48
CA ARG A 32 20.92 -4.55 3.01
C ARG A 32 21.84 -4.04 4.12
N ALA A 33 21.41 -3.02 4.90
CA ALA A 33 22.17 -2.52 6.05
C ALA A 33 22.36 -3.59 7.13
N ALA A 34 21.43 -4.55 7.26
CA ALA A 34 21.53 -5.70 8.14
C ALA A 34 22.28 -6.91 7.53
N GLY A 35 22.84 -6.78 6.30
CA GLY A 35 23.57 -7.84 5.62
C GLY A 35 22.67 -8.89 4.96
N VAL A 36 21.44 -8.54 4.60
CA VAL A 36 20.47 -9.39 3.88
C VAL A 36 20.17 -8.74 2.53
N GLU A 37 20.32 -9.48 1.44
CA GLU A 37 19.90 -9.02 0.12
C GLU A 37 18.43 -9.41 -0.10
N LEU A 38 17.55 -8.41 -0.17
CA LEU A 38 16.14 -8.61 -0.49
C LEU A 38 15.83 -8.22 -1.94
N ARG A 39 14.86 -8.97 -2.51
CA ARG A 39 14.23 -8.66 -3.80
C ARG A 39 12.71 -8.70 -3.62
N ALA A 40 12.05 -7.65 -4.05
CA ALA A 40 10.60 -7.49 -4.03
C ALA A 40 10.14 -6.69 -5.25
N GLY A 41 8.84 -6.70 -5.54
CA GLY A 41 8.23 -5.73 -6.46
C GLY A 41 8.37 -4.30 -5.90
N LYS A 42 7.98 -3.28 -6.66
CA LYS A 42 8.01 -1.88 -6.19
C LYS A 42 7.07 -1.63 -5.01
N LEU A 43 5.93 -2.30 -5.02
CA LEU A 43 4.92 -2.22 -3.96
C LEU A 43 4.68 -3.59 -3.34
N LEU A 44 4.50 -3.61 -2.01
CA LEU A 44 3.92 -4.75 -1.31
C LEU A 44 2.42 -4.74 -1.54
N VAL A 45 1.92 -5.84 -2.05
CA VAL A 45 0.49 -6.12 -2.19
C VAL A 45 0.20 -7.47 -1.54
N GLU A 46 -1.02 -7.71 -1.11
CA GLU A 46 -1.42 -9.01 -0.59
C GLU A 46 -1.12 -10.11 -1.61
N GLY A 47 -0.56 -11.22 -1.18
CA GLY A 47 -0.03 -12.29 -2.04
C GLY A 47 1.34 -11.99 -2.67
N GLY A 48 1.86 -10.77 -2.54
CA GLY A 48 3.17 -10.36 -3.07
C GLY A 48 4.32 -11.13 -2.43
N ARG A 49 5.35 -11.44 -3.24
CA ARG A 49 6.51 -12.23 -2.80
C ARG A 49 7.71 -11.36 -2.53
N VAL A 50 8.39 -11.64 -1.42
CA VAL A 50 9.69 -11.08 -1.05
C VAL A 50 10.66 -12.24 -0.92
N THR A 51 11.78 -12.17 -1.62
CA THR A 51 12.85 -13.17 -1.50
C THR A 51 14.10 -12.52 -0.95
N GLY A 52 14.86 -13.24 -0.14
CA GLY A 52 16.08 -12.71 0.46
C GLY A 52 17.17 -13.76 0.55
N THR A 53 18.42 -13.31 0.53
CA THR A 53 19.60 -14.18 0.71
C THR A 53 20.54 -13.59 1.76
N ARG A 54 21.11 -14.47 2.58
CA ARG A 54 22.20 -14.17 3.50
C ARG A 54 23.16 -15.34 3.55
N GLY A 55 24.28 -15.23 2.84
CA GLY A 55 25.14 -16.37 2.59
C GLY A 55 24.36 -17.53 1.94
N PRO A 56 24.42 -18.75 2.47
CA PRO A 56 23.71 -19.89 1.91
C PRO A 56 22.21 -19.94 2.27
N VAL A 57 21.72 -19.03 3.10
CA VAL A 57 20.32 -19.00 3.55
C VAL A 57 19.44 -18.28 2.56
N LEU A 58 18.40 -18.95 2.05
CA LEU A 58 17.38 -18.39 1.20
C LEU A 58 16.09 -18.15 2.01
N LEU A 59 15.63 -16.90 2.02
CA LEU A 59 14.36 -16.49 2.61
C LEU A 59 13.31 -16.35 1.52
N LYS A 60 12.11 -16.86 1.79
CA LYS A 60 10.93 -16.68 0.95
C LYS A 60 9.78 -16.24 1.83
N LEU A 61 9.30 -15.02 1.63
CA LEU A 61 8.19 -14.44 2.37
C LEU A 61 7.06 -14.09 1.41
N THR A 62 5.85 -14.14 1.91
CA THR A 62 4.64 -13.69 1.22
C THR A 62 3.97 -12.62 2.07
N ALA A 63 3.53 -11.54 1.47
CA ALA A 63 2.72 -10.54 2.14
C ALA A 63 1.31 -11.13 2.34
N THR A 64 0.96 -11.44 3.58
CA THR A 64 -0.36 -11.98 3.95
C THR A 64 -1.34 -10.89 4.38
N ARG A 65 -0.83 -9.69 4.64
CA ARG A 65 -1.56 -8.45 4.88
C ARG A 65 -0.75 -7.29 4.33
N ALA A 66 -1.41 -6.36 3.63
CA ALA A 66 -0.81 -5.12 3.16
C ALA A 66 -1.92 -4.09 2.98
N ASP A 67 -2.24 -3.34 4.04
CA ASP A 67 -3.38 -2.43 4.11
C ASP A 67 -3.11 -1.21 5.02
N LEU A 68 -4.16 -0.41 5.32
CA LEU A 68 -4.08 0.76 6.18
C LEU A 68 -3.75 0.42 7.64
N THR A 69 -3.95 -0.83 8.08
CA THR A 69 -3.67 -1.28 9.45
C THR A 69 -2.25 -1.79 9.62
N GLY A 70 -1.54 -2.05 8.51
CA GLY A 70 -0.15 -2.48 8.50
C GLY A 70 0.19 -3.53 7.46
N VAL A 71 1.33 -4.20 7.68
CA VAL A 71 1.90 -5.21 6.79
C VAL A 71 2.30 -6.46 7.56
N THR A 72 2.03 -7.64 6.99
CA THR A 72 2.55 -8.91 7.52
C THR A 72 3.27 -9.65 6.40
N LEU A 73 4.54 -9.95 6.61
CA LEU A 73 5.35 -10.80 5.75
C LEU A 73 5.59 -12.13 6.47
N SER A 74 5.13 -13.22 5.89
CA SER A 74 5.24 -14.55 6.50
C SER A 74 5.92 -15.54 5.56
N GLY A 75 6.76 -16.41 6.13
CA GLY A 75 7.45 -17.48 5.43
C GLY A 75 7.83 -18.61 6.37
N ARG A 76 8.52 -19.61 5.86
CA ARG A 76 8.94 -20.75 6.68
C ARG A 76 9.93 -20.31 7.75
N GLY A 77 9.47 -20.30 9.01
CA GLY A 77 10.29 -19.98 10.17
C GLY A 77 10.64 -18.51 10.37
N LEU A 78 9.95 -17.58 9.67
CA LEU A 78 10.10 -16.14 9.85
C LEU A 78 8.79 -15.43 9.59
N SER A 79 8.40 -14.54 10.50
CA SER A 79 7.30 -13.60 10.34
C SER A 79 7.76 -12.19 10.74
N LEU A 80 7.42 -11.20 9.94
CA LEU A 80 7.53 -9.79 10.27
C LEU A 80 6.14 -9.18 10.18
N THR A 81 5.57 -8.81 11.31
CA THR A 81 4.27 -8.13 11.41
C THR A 81 4.50 -6.68 11.82
N THR A 82 3.88 -5.77 11.14
CA THR A 82 3.86 -4.34 11.45
C THR A 82 2.42 -3.91 11.61
N ASP A 83 2.07 -3.38 12.76
CA ASP A 83 0.76 -2.81 13.05
C ASP A 83 0.85 -1.29 13.17
N LEU A 84 -0.16 -0.58 12.69
CA LEU A 84 -0.28 0.87 12.75
C LEU A 84 -1.37 1.27 13.74
N VAL A 85 -1.02 2.12 14.70
CA VAL A 85 -1.94 2.65 15.71
C VAL A 85 -1.97 4.18 15.59
N ARG A 86 -3.12 4.75 15.29
CA ARG A 86 -3.29 6.21 15.25
C ARG A 86 -3.15 6.79 16.65
N THR A 87 -2.41 7.91 16.76
CA THR A 87 -2.24 8.66 18.00
C THR A 87 -2.59 10.12 17.79
N GLY A 88 -2.73 10.91 18.87
CA GLY A 88 -2.99 12.35 18.75
C GLY A 88 -1.84 13.16 18.14
N GLY A 89 -0.63 12.58 18.01
CA GLY A 89 0.56 13.25 17.47
C GLY A 89 1.20 12.48 16.30
N GLY A 90 0.44 11.64 15.56
CA GLY A 90 0.97 10.89 14.44
C GLY A 90 0.55 9.43 14.45
N THR A 91 1.42 8.54 13.99
CA THR A 91 1.16 7.11 13.91
C THR A 91 2.24 6.32 14.66
N LEU A 92 1.83 5.50 15.61
CA LEU A 92 2.71 4.53 16.27
C LEU A 92 2.79 3.27 15.40
N VAL A 93 4.00 2.94 15.01
CA VAL A 93 4.35 1.70 14.30
C VAL A 93 4.80 0.68 15.32
N VAL A 94 4.19 -0.50 15.32
CA VAL A 94 4.55 -1.62 16.19
C VAL A 94 5.03 -2.76 15.32
N ASP A 95 6.32 -3.02 15.35
CA ASP A 95 6.97 -4.10 14.63
C ASP A 95 7.15 -5.32 15.53
N ARG A 96 6.81 -6.51 15.00
CA ARG A 96 7.01 -7.80 15.63
C ARG A 96 7.77 -8.71 14.67
N VAL A 97 8.91 -9.20 15.09
CA VAL A 97 9.69 -10.19 14.34
C VAL A 97 9.70 -11.50 15.14
N GLU A 98 9.22 -12.55 14.51
CA GLU A 98 9.19 -13.90 15.07
C GLU A 98 9.98 -14.82 14.15
N TRP A 99 10.82 -15.70 14.74
CA TRP A 99 11.59 -16.65 13.93
C TRP A 99 11.76 -18.01 14.62
N THR A 100 12.12 -18.99 13.80
CA THR A 100 12.45 -20.35 14.26
C THR A 100 13.72 -20.80 13.53
N ALA A 101 14.82 -21.08 14.25
CA ALA A 101 15.99 -21.67 13.62
C ALA A 101 15.83 -23.17 13.43
N PRO A 102 16.28 -23.69 12.28
CA PRO A 102 16.47 -25.12 12.11
C PRO A 102 17.67 -25.61 12.93
N GLY A 103 17.64 -26.84 13.46
CA GLY A 103 18.83 -27.48 14.06
C GLY A 103 18.75 -27.88 15.55
N GLY A 104 17.56 -28.02 16.11
CA GLY A 104 17.37 -28.55 17.47
C GLY A 104 18.01 -27.71 18.58
N PRO A 105 18.61 -28.31 19.64
CA PRO A 105 19.17 -27.57 20.78
C PRO A 105 20.32 -26.61 20.43
N LEU A 106 21.19 -26.99 19.49
CA LEU A 106 22.28 -26.14 19.00
C LEU A 106 21.77 -24.96 18.15
N GLY A 107 20.73 -25.16 17.37
CA GLY A 107 20.04 -24.07 16.63
C GLY A 107 19.47 -23.01 17.58
N ARG A 108 18.95 -23.40 18.76
CA ARG A 108 18.43 -22.45 19.75
C ARG A 108 19.49 -21.52 20.35
N VAL A 109 20.71 -21.99 20.57
CA VAL A 109 21.81 -21.11 21.04
C VAL A 109 22.22 -20.11 19.96
N PHE A 110 22.26 -20.56 18.71
CA PHE A 110 22.55 -19.70 17.55
C PHE A 110 21.45 -18.65 17.33
N ASP A 111 20.19 -19.04 17.57
CA ASP A 111 19.00 -18.19 17.50
C ASP A 111 19.05 -17.01 18.47
N VAL A 112 19.39 -17.29 19.73
CA VAL A 112 19.34 -16.28 20.80
C VAL A 112 20.40 -15.19 20.57
N VAL A 113 21.55 -15.52 20.01
CA VAL A 113 22.67 -14.56 19.88
C VAL A 113 22.70 -13.88 18.51
N LEU A 114 22.62 -14.63 17.42
CA LEU A 114 22.76 -14.08 16.06
C LEU A 114 21.43 -13.67 15.44
N GLY A 115 20.37 -14.43 15.67
CA GLY A 115 19.01 -14.11 15.21
C GLY A 115 18.50 -12.82 15.85
N ARG A 116 18.67 -12.67 17.17
CA ARG A 116 18.29 -11.47 17.92
C ARG A 116 19.06 -10.23 17.45
N ALA A 117 20.38 -10.33 17.31
CA ALA A 117 21.19 -9.19 16.87
C ALA A 117 20.83 -8.74 15.45
N LEU A 118 20.55 -9.69 14.55
CA LEU A 118 20.11 -9.40 13.19
C LEU A 118 18.74 -8.72 13.18
N ALA A 119 17.77 -9.24 13.93
CA ALA A 119 16.44 -8.68 14.00
C ALA A 119 16.45 -7.24 14.55
N LEU A 120 17.22 -6.98 15.60
CA LEU A 120 17.38 -5.62 16.15
C LEU A 120 17.97 -4.65 15.13
N ARG A 121 19.04 -5.03 14.43
CA ARG A 121 19.64 -4.19 13.37
C ARG A 121 18.69 -3.93 12.22
N LEU A 122 17.90 -4.94 11.83
CA LEU A 122 16.89 -4.79 10.79
C LEU A 122 15.79 -3.80 11.20
N LEU A 123 15.27 -3.94 12.44
CA LEU A 123 14.22 -3.05 12.95
C LEU A 123 14.71 -1.61 13.08
N GLU A 124 15.91 -1.39 13.64
CA GLU A 124 16.51 -0.06 13.75
C GLU A 124 16.71 0.60 12.37
N ALA A 125 17.38 -0.11 11.46
CA ALA A 125 17.60 0.40 10.11
C ALA A 125 16.28 0.64 9.34
N ARG A 126 15.26 -0.17 9.60
CA ARG A 126 13.94 -0.03 9.00
C ARG A 126 13.17 1.17 9.56
N SER A 127 13.21 1.36 10.87
CA SER A 127 12.55 2.47 11.55
C SER A 127 12.98 3.82 10.98
N GLU A 128 14.29 4.07 10.88
CA GLU A 128 14.83 5.32 10.32
C GLU A 128 14.35 5.58 8.89
N ARG A 129 14.37 4.55 8.04
CA ARG A 129 13.96 4.65 6.63
C ARG A 129 12.45 4.84 6.47
N LEU A 130 11.68 4.17 7.33
CA LEU A 130 10.23 4.30 7.35
C LEU A 130 9.81 5.72 7.75
N VAL A 131 10.39 6.27 8.82
CA VAL A 131 10.13 7.66 9.26
C VAL A 131 10.43 8.64 8.15
N ARG A 132 11.60 8.53 7.52
CA ARG A 132 11.97 9.38 6.38
C ARG A 132 10.98 9.27 5.24
N ARG A 133 10.66 8.02 4.81
CA ARG A 133 9.76 7.79 3.68
C ARG A 133 8.33 8.27 3.94
N ALA A 134 7.82 8.07 5.15
CA ALA A 134 6.51 8.57 5.54
C ALA A 134 6.45 10.12 5.52
N GLY A 135 7.52 10.79 5.98
CA GLY A 135 7.65 12.24 5.89
C GLY A 135 7.70 12.74 4.44
N GLU A 136 8.43 12.06 3.55
CA GLU A 136 8.46 12.36 2.11
C GLU A 136 7.06 12.23 1.49
N LEU A 137 6.32 11.17 1.81
CA LEU A 137 4.96 10.96 1.30
C LEU A 137 3.97 11.97 1.85
N ALA A 138 4.10 12.39 3.11
CA ALA A 138 3.24 13.41 3.69
C ALA A 138 3.34 14.76 2.96
N GLY A 139 4.48 15.06 2.33
CA GLY A 139 4.71 16.27 1.52
C GLY A 139 4.68 16.06 0.01
N ALA A 140 4.35 14.85 -0.47
CA ALA A 140 4.35 14.52 -1.88
C ALA A 140 3.16 15.14 -2.63
N ARG A 141 3.30 15.31 -3.95
CA ARG A 141 2.19 15.68 -4.83
C ARG A 141 1.18 14.53 -4.91
N VAL A 142 -0.07 14.88 -5.10
CA VAL A 142 -1.18 13.92 -5.08
C VAL A 142 -1.75 13.73 -6.48
N VAL A 143 -2.01 12.47 -6.82
CA VAL A 143 -2.98 12.04 -7.82
C VAL A 143 -4.18 11.54 -7.03
N VAL A 144 -5.37 12.04 -7.32
CA VAL A 144 -6.59 11.60 -6.63
C VAL A 144 -7.31 10.52 -7.41
N GLY A 145 -7.94 9.57 -6.69
CA GLY A 145 -8.78 8.53 -7.28
C GLY A 145 -10.14 8.48 -6.59
N ALA A 146 -11.20 8.23 -7.34
CA ALA A 146 -12.57 8.13 -6.86
C ALA A 146 -13.00 6.66 -6.71
N ALA A 147 -13.23 6.22 -5.48
CA ALA A 147 -13.96 4.99 -5.23
C ALA A 147 -15.48 5.27 -5.30
N ILE A 148 -15.99 5.40 -6.53
CA ILE A 148 -17.43 5.66 -6.78
C ILE A 148 -18.20 4.37 -6.57
N THR A 149 -19.14 4.40 -5.60
CA THR A 149 -19.95 3.23 -5.27
C THR A 149 -21.43 3.45 -5.56
N ARG A 150 -22.11 2.38 -6.01
CA ARG A 150 -23.56 2.35 -6.22
C ARG A 150 -24.06 0.91 -6.12
N GLY A 151 -25.01 0.67 -5.22
CA GLY A 151 -25.62 -0.65 -5.03
C GLY A 151 -24.63 -1.77 -4.70
N GLY A 152 -23.62 -1.50 -3.86
CA GLY A 152 -22.57 -2.44 -3.49
C GLY A 152 -21.58 -2.77 -4.62
N ARG A 153 -21.53 -1.95 -5.67
CA ARG A 153 -20.60 -2.06 -6.80
C ARG A 153 -19.69 -0.85 -6.88
N LEU A 154 -18.50 -1.06 -7.42
CA LEU A 154 -17.47 -0.04 -7.66
C LEU A 154 -17.38 0.28 -9.14
N LEU A 155 -17.35 1.57 -9.49
CA LEU A 155 -17.07 2.01 -10.85
C LEU A 155 -15.56 1.99 -11.10
N VAL A 156 -15.17 1.36 -12.20
CA VAL A 156 -13.78 1.29 -12.65
C VAL A 156 -13.70 1.62 -14.12
N GLN A 157 -12.54 2.14 -14.55
CA GLN A 157 -12.29 2.51 -15.93
C GLN A 157 -11.10 1.77 -16.52
N GLN A 158 -11.12 1.55 -17.82
CA GLN A 158 -10.07 0.85 -18.55
C GLN A 158 -9.28 1.83 -19.41
N ARG A 159 -7.97 1.89 -19.20
CA ARG A 159 -7.08 2.81 -19.92
C ARG A 159 -7.05 2.55 -21.42
N ALA A 160 -7.12 3.63 -22.19
CA ALA A 160 -6.92 3.63 -23.63
C ALA A 160 -5.43 3.85 -24.01
N PHE A 161 -4.68 4.56 -23.20
CA PHE A 161 -3.27 4.93 -23.39
C PHE A 161 -2.57 5.19 -22.05
N PRO A 162 -1.24 5.27 -21.95
CA PRO A 162 -0.26 4.91 -22.97
C PRO A 162 -0.16 3.38 -23.17
N ALA A 163 0.52 2.94 -24.21
CA ALA A 163 0.57 1.52 -24.63
C ALA A 163 1.04 0.54 -23.54
N ASP A 164 1.90 0.96 -22.60
CA ASP A 164 2.37 0.14 -21.49
C ASP A 164 1.33 -0.02 -20.37
N ALA A 165 0.27 0.78 -20.36
CA ALA A 165 -0.85 0.75 -19.43
C ALA A 165 -2.20 0.41 -20.11
N GLU A 166 -2.22 0.34 -21.46
CA GLU A 166 -3.43 0.07 -22.23
C GLU A 166 -4.11 -1.24 -21.80
N GLY A 167 -5.43 -1.17 -21.64
CA GLY A 167 -6.27 -2.30 -21.25
C GLY A 167 -6.28 -2.61 -19.74
N ARG A 168 -5.43 -1.95 -18.94
CA ARG A 168 -5.48 -2.09 -17.48
C ARG A 168 -6.58 -1.25 -16.87
N TRP A 169 -7.03 -1.71 -15.71
CA TRP A 169 -8.09 -1.07 -14.95
C TRP A 169 -7.54 -0.17 -13.85
N GLU A 170 -8.23 0.93 -13.59
CA GLU A 170 -7.94 1.90 -12.54
C GLU A 170 -9.21 2.54 -12.00
N LEU A 171 -9.09 3.28 -10.92
CA LEU A 171 -10.15 4.17 -10.45
C LEU A 171 -10.17 5.46 -11.28
N PRO A 172 -11.35 6.07 -11.51
CA PRO A 172 -11.45 7.41 -12.10
C PRO A 172 -10.66 8.44 -11.27
N GLY A 173 -10.00 9.38 -11.94
CA GLY A 173 -9.28 10.44 -11.26
C GLY A 173 -8.02 10.89 -11.97
N GLY A 174 -7.33 11.88 -11.40
CA GLY A 174 -6.18 12.49 -12.03
C GLY A 174 -5.36 13.34 -11.06
N ARG A 175 -4.60 14.30 -11.62
CA ARG A 175 -3.69 15.14 -10.84
C ARG A 175 -4.44 16.27 -10.15
N VAL A 176 -3.99 16.61 -8.96
CA VAL A 176 -4.39 17.83 -8.27
C VAL A 176 -3.65 19.01 -8.91
N ASP A 177 -4.38 19.98 -9.44
CA ASP A 177 -3.81 21.18 -10.03
C ASP A 177 -3.41 22.21 -8.97
N PRO A 178 -2.48 23.15 -9.28
CA PRO A 178 -2.09 24.17 -8.35
C PRO A 178 -3.27 25.01 -7.85
N GLY A 179 -3.49 25.02 -6.54
CA GLY A 179 -4.59 25.76 -5.89
C GLY A 179 -5.87 24.97 -5.69
N GLU A 180 -5.94 23.73 -6.19
CA GLU A 180 -7.02 22.78 -5.86
C GLU A 180 -6.73 22.00 -4.58
N ASP A 181 -7.78 21.59 -3.88
CA ASP A 181 -7.71 20.50 -2.92
C ASP A 181 -8.12 19.17 -3.58
N ASP A 182 -7.91 18.06 -2.86
CA ASP A 182 -8.21 16.72 -3.36
C ASP A 182 -9.67 16.55 -3.82
N ARG A 183 -10.63 17.19 -3.13
CA ARG A 183 -12.06 17.09 -3.43
C ARG A 183 -12.43 17.86 -4.70
N ALA A 184 -11.88 19.06 -4.85
CA ALA A 184 -12.08 19.88 -6.05
C ALA A 184 -11.51 19.20 -7.29
N ALA A 185 -10.25 18.71 -7.20
CA ALA A 185 -9.61 17.97 -8.27
C ALA A 185 -10.43 16.75 -8.68
N LEU A 186 -10.89 15.94 -7.70
CA LEU A 186 -11.65 14.73 -7.99
C LEU A 186 -13.00 15.01 -8.62
N THR A 187 -13.67 16.09 -8.19
CA THR A 187 -14.94 16.54 -8.80
C THR A 187 -14.74 16.97 -10.27
N ARG A 188 -13.64 17.69 -10.56
CA ARG A 188 -13.27 18.10 -11.94
C ARG A 188 -12.97 16.87 -12.78
N GLU A 189 -12.09 15.97 -12.34
CA GLU A 189 -11.69 14.76 -13.07
C GLU A 189 -12.89 13.86 -13.38
N CYS A 190 -13.82 13.67 -12.43
CA CYS A 190 -15.04 12.89 -12.70
C CYS A 190 -15.94 13.52 -13.77
N ARG A 191 -15.98 14.84 -13.87
CA ARG A 191 -16.70 15.52 -14.97
C ARG A 191 -16.00 15.36 -16.31
N GLU A 192 -14.69 15.49 -16.35
CA GLU A 192 -13.87 15.39 -17.54
C GLU A 192 -13.84 13.97 -18.10
N GLU A 193 -13.58 12.97 -17.25
CA GLU A 193 -13.42 11.58 -17.66
C GLU A 193 -14.74 10.82 -17.83
N LEU A 194 -15.76 11.14 -17.00
CA LEU A 194 -17.00 10.38 -16.91
C LEU A 194 -18.25 11.16 -17.32
N GLY A 195 -18.18 12.49 -17.42
CA GLY A 195 -19.35 13.34 -17.57
C GLY A 195 -20.30 13.29 -16.36
N ALA A 196 -19.80 12.93 -15.20
CA ALA A 196 -20.60 12.66 -14.01
C ALA A 196 -20.28 13.62 -12.87
N ASP A 197 -21.31 13.99 -12.11
CA ASP A 197 -21.19 14.79 -10.89
C ASP A 197 -21.15 13.91 -9.66
N VAL A 198 -20.15 14.16 -8.79
CA VAL A 198 -19.92 13.36 -7.58
C VAL A 198 -19.89 14.20 -6.32
N VAL A 199 -20.31 13.58 -5.20
CA VAL A 199 -20.01 14.04 -3.84
C VAL A 199 -18.83 13.24 -3.32
N VAL A 200 -17.71 13.93 -3.06
CA VAL A 200 -16.47 13.32 -2.58
C VAL A 200 -16.49 13.20 -1.05
N GLY A 201 -16.28 11.99 -0.57
CA GLY A 201 -16.24 11.64 0.86
C GLY A 201 -14.83 11.58 1.43
N ASP A 202 -14.62 10.67 2.38
CA ASP A 202 -13.38 10.52 3.12
C ASP A 202 -12.32 9.69 2.37
N PRO A 203 -11.03 9.84 2.73
CA PRO A 203 -9.96 9.02 2.17
C PRO A 203 -10.15 7.52 2.47
N VAL A 204 -9.78 6.67 1.51
CA VAL A 204 -9.86 5.21 1.56
C VAL A 204 -8.48 4.58 1.39
N GLY A 205 -8.07 3.76 2.35
CA GLY A 205 -6.83 3.02 2.26
C GLY A 205 -5.56 3.86 2.48
N PRO A 206 -4.40 3.31 2.12
CA PRO A 206 -3.10 3.99 2.21
C PRO A 206 -2.89 5.01 1.10
N ASP A 207 -2.01 5.98 1.32
CA ASP A 207 -1.43 6.82 0.28
C ASP A 207 -0.42 5.99 -0.53
N VAL A 208 -0.76 5.58 -1.75
CA VAL A 208 0.08 4.63 -2.53
C VAL A 208 1.18 5.35 -3.30
N PRO A 209 2.48 5.06 -3.07
CA PRO A 209 3.56 5.71 -3.79
C PRO A 209 3.56 5.36 -5.29
N LEU A 210 3.54 6.37 -6.15
CA LEU A 210 3.67 6.26 -7.61
C LEU A 210 5.12 6.51 -8.06
N LYS A 211 5.71 7.57 -7.50
CA LYS A 211 7.09 8.04 -7.72
C LYS A 211 7.65 8.53 -6.38
N PRO A 212 8.94 8.88 -6.29
CA PRO A 212 9.51 9.40 -5.04
C PRO A 212 8.71 10.57 -4.45
N ASP A 213 8.22 11.49 -5.28
CA ASP A 213 7.53 12.74 -4.94
C ASP A 213 6.05 12.77 -5.37
N LEU A 214 5.45 11.62 -5.66
CA LEU A 214 4.08 11.51 -6.16
C LEU A 214 3.38 10.29 -5.55
N LEU A 215 2.16 10.47 -5.08
CA LEU A 215 1.33 9.40 -4.52
C LEU A 215 -0.08 9.39 -5.14
N LEU A 216 -0.75 8.24 -5.03
CA LEU A 216 -2.18 8.09 -5.28
C LEU A 216 -2.92 8.11 -3.93
N ARG A 217 -3.89 9.00 -3.80
CA ARG A 217 -4.83 9.07 -2.68
C ARG A 217 -6.24 8.83 -3.20
N VAL A 218 -6.93 7.86 -2.63
CA VAL A 218 -8.28 7.53 -3.04
C VAL A 218 -9.27 8.05 -2.00
N HIS A 219 -10.40 8.59 -2.50
CA HIS A 219 -11.53 9.02 -1.68
C HIS A 219 -12.77 8.22 -2.05
N THR A 220 -13.67 8.01 -1.10
CA THR A 220 -15.02 7.58 -1.40
C THR A 220 -15.71 8.65 -2.25
N ALA A 221 -16.57 8.23 -3.16
CA ALA A 221 -17.41 9.14 -3.92
C ALA A 221 -18.77 8.49 -4.23
N GLU A 222 -19.79 9.33 -4.31
CA GLU A 222 -21.13 8.94 -4.73
C GLU A 222 -21.61 9.87 -5.85
N LEU A 223 -22.36 9.33 -6.80
CA LEU A 223 -23.01 10.17 -7.81
C LEU A 223 -24.05 11.07 -7.15
N THR A 224 -24.11 12.35 -7.58
CA THR A 224 -25.20 13.23 -7.13
C THR A 224 -26.53 12.71 -7.67
N PRO A 225 -27.67 13.02 -7.04
CA PRO A 225 -28.99 12.58 -7.52
C PRO A 225 -29.30 12.97 -8.96
N ASP A 226 -28.80 14.13 -9.40
CA ASP A 226 -29.03 14.69 -10.74
C ASP A 226 -27.85 14.42 -11.68
N SER A 227 -26.85 13.62 -11.27
CA SER A 227 -25.69 13.30 -12.10
C SER A 227 -26.12 12.54 -13.36
N PRO A 228 -25.60 12.93 -14.54
CA PRO A 228 -25.70 12.06 -15.70
C PRO A 228 -25.12 10.66 -15.41
N GLU A 229 -25.61 9.65 -16.14
CA GLU A 229 -25.00 8.30 -16.05
C GLU A 229 -23.54 8.37 -16.56
N PRO A 230 -22.57 7.85 -15.80
CA PRO A 230 -21.16 7.88 -16.20
C PRO A 230 -20.92 7.20 -17.55
N THR A 231 -20.15 7.86 -18.41
CA THR A 231 -19.74 7.36 -19.73
C THR A 231 -18.24 7.45 -19.89
N ALA A 232 -17.64 6.54 -20.66
CA ALA A 232 -16.21 6.59 -20.96
C ALA A 232 -15.93 7.70 -21.96
N ILE A 233 -15.40 8.85 -21.52
CA ILE A 233 -15.05 9.97 -22.38
C ILE A 233 -13.61 9.83 -22.85
N GLU A 234 -12.67 9.63 -21.95
CA GLU A 234 -11.23 9.51 -22.25
C GLU A 234 -10.70 8.08 -22.18
N HIS A 235 -11.48 7.16 -21.62
CA HIS A 235 -11.12 5.80 -21.38
C HIS A 235 -11.76 4.82 -22.37
N ARG A 236 -11.20 3.63 -22.48
CA ARG A 236 -11.67 2.59 -23.39
C ARG A 236 -13.02 2.00 -22.98
N ALA A 237 -13.25 1.86 -21.69
CA ALA A 237 -14.46 1.29 -21.13
C ALA A 237 -14.68 1.70 -19.67
N LEU A 238 -15.93 1.66 -19.23
CA LEU A 238 -16.35 1.72 -17.82
C LEU A 238 -17.02 0.43 -17.42
N ARG A 239 -16.91 0.08 -16.14
CA ARG A 239 -17.56 -1.10 -15.60
C ARG A 239 -17.92 -0.92 -14.13
N TRP A 240 -19.16 -1.29 -13.77
CA TRP A 240 -19.57 -1.48 -12.39
C TRP A 240 -19.23 -2.91 -11.97
N ILE A 241 -18.29 -3.09 -11.03
CA ILE A 241 -17.82 -4.39 -10.59
C ILE A 241 -18.31 -4.73 -9.19
N ALA A 242 -18.55 -6.02 -8.95
CA ALA A 242 -18.85 -6.54 -7.62
C ALA A 242 -17.56 -6.78 -6.80
N PRO A 243 -17.65 -6.91 -5.47
CA PRO A 243 -16.49 -7.23 -4.62
C PRO A 243 -15.73 -8.50 -5.06
N THR A 244 -16.44 -9.48 -5.61
CA THR A 244 -15.88 -10.73 -6.14
C THR A 244 -15.02 -10.57 -7.39
N ASP A 245 -15.19 -9.46 -8.11
CA ASP A 245 -14.48 -9.21 -9.37
C ASP A 245 -13.14 -8.48 -9.15
N LEU A 246 -12.91 -7.94 -7.95
CA LEU A 246 -11.73 -7.12 -7.63
C LEU A 246 -10.40 -7.83 -7.96
N ASP A 247 -10.29 -9.13 -7.65
CA ASP A 247 -9.05 -9.88 -7.88
C ASP A 247 -8.87 -10.32 -9.34
N ALA A 248 -9.96 -10.32 -10.14
CA ALA A 248 -9.98 -10.82 -11.52
C ALA A 248 -9.51 -9.77 -12.54
N LEU A 249 -9.49 -8.49 -12.18
CA LEU A 249 -9.10 -7.42 -13.09
C LEU A 249 -7.57 -7.25 -13.16
N ASP A 250 -7.08 -6.91 -14.35
CA ASP A 250 -5.68 -6.47 -14.54
C ASP A 250 -5.54 -4.99 -14.15
N TRP A 251 -5.39 -4.75 -12.88
CA TRP A 251 -5.25 -3.41 -12.31
C TRP A 251 -3.91 -2.77 -12.61
N LEU A 252 -3.89 -1.44 -12.66
CA LEU A 252 -2.63 -0.71 -12.47
C LEU A 252 -2.01 -1.07 -11.10
N PRO A 253 -0.68 -1.12 -10.99
CA PRO A 253 -0.02 -1.56 -9.76
C PRO A 253 -0.42 -0.79 -8.49
N ALA A 254 -0.68 0.51 -8.62
CA ALA A 254 -1.08 1.35 -7.49
C ALA A 254 -2.51 1.02 -7.04
N ASP A 255 -3.45 0.90 -7.98
CA ASP A 255 -4.84 0.56 -7.68
C ASP A 255 -4.96 -0.85 -7.10
N ARG A 256 -4.13 -1.79 -7.59
CA ARG A 256 -4.05 -3.14 -7.03
C ARG A 256 -3.69 -3.14 -5.54
N ALA A 257 -2.86 -2.22 -5.09
CA ALA A 257 -2.50 -2.09 -3.67
C ALA A 257 -3.67 -1.64 -2.79
N LEU A 258 -4.72 -1.06 -3.38
CA LEU A 258 -5.92 -0.58 -2.68
C LEU A 258 -7.02 -1.65 -2.56
N ILE A 259 -6.90 -2.81 -3.21
CA ILE A 259 -7.94 -3.85 -3.23
C ILE A 259 -8.45 -4.22 -1.82
N PRO A 260 -7.60 -4.38 -0.78
CA PRO A 260 -8.12 -4.66 0.57
C PRO A 260 -9.05 -3.56 1.10
N ALA A 261 -8.71 -2.30 0.88
CA ALA A 261 -9.52 -1.16 1.30
C ALA A 261 -10.81 -1.02 0.48
N LEU A 262 -10.72 -1.23 -0.84
CA LEU A 262 -11.89 -1.22 -1.73
C LEU A 262 -12.86 -2.36 -1.40
N ARG A 263 -12.34 -3.53 -1.06
CA ARG A 263 -13.17 -4.67 -0.63
C ARG A 263 -13.91 -4.36 0.66
N ALA A 264 -13.24 -3.76 1.65
CA ALA A 264 -13.86 -3.35 2.91
C ALA A 264 -14.93 -2.26 2.72
N LEU A 265 -14.79 -1.39 1.71
CA LEU A 265 -15.77 -0.36 1.37
C LEU A 265 -17.06 -0.96 0.78
N LEU A 266 -16.98 -2.11 0.10
CA LEU A 266 -18.10 -2.72 -0.62
C LEU A 266 -18.86 -3.78 0.20
N THR A 267 -18.38 -4.12 1.41
CA THR A 267 -19.01 -5.07 2.34
C THR A 267 -19.82 -4.36 3.41
#